data_db603b7682f8dfb9a98fbfbc721c8a2a
#
_entry.id   db603b7682f8dfb9a98fbfbc721c8a2a
#
_cell.length_a   1.000
_cell.length_b   1.000
_cell.length_c   1.000
_cell.angle_alpha   90.00
_cell.angle_beta   90.00
_cell.angle_gamma   90.00
#
_symmetry.space_group_name_H-M   'P 1'
#
loop_
_entity.id
_entity.type
_entity.pdbx_description
1 polymer ?
#
loop_
_entity_poly.entity_id
_entity_poly.type
_entity_poly.pdbx_seq_one_letter_code
_entity_poly.pdbx_strand_id
1 'polypeptide(L)'
;MTDTTTALTEETDPLCLPPTAAARLLTGAPWRRFGVIGDSLAAGTGDPSPGYATLPWGTRVADALRRVNPGLAYRNTGTIGATIEQTLAEQAEGMLSFGPDLLHLSCGANDLWRREPDFAAIEDSLRRLYRLAAGSGALLITFTLGKAFDIATFPDFPARVRRLNDIIRTVAAEQRALVVDMWDHEVNTRPSLLSADRIHFSASGQAVMAAEVLKALSTVLSKELS
;
A
#
# COMPACT_ATOMS: atom_id res chain seq x y z
N MET A 1 -11.28 36.28 -17.16
CA MET A 1 -11.02 34.92 -17.68
C MET A 1 -11.04 33.99 -16.50
N THR A 2 -12.14 33.30 -16.30
CA THR A 2 -12.23 32.26 -15.28
C THR A 2 -11.48 31.03 -15.81
N ASP A 3 -10.31 30.79 -15.25
CA ASP A 3 -9.51 29.60 -15.51
C ASP A 3 -10.31 28.41 -15.00
N THR A 4 -11.04 27.75 -15.89
CA THR A 4 -11.76 26.52 -15.59
C THR A 4 -10.72 25.39 -15.54
N THR A 5 -9.98 25.30 -14.44
CA THR A 5 -9.15 24.14 -14.18
C THR A 5 -10.11 22.94 -14.13
N THR A 6 -10.15 22.17 -15.21
CA THR A 6 -10.96 20.94 -15.28
C THR A 6 -10.53 20.03 -14.14
N ALA A 7 -11.47 19.74 -13.24
CA ALA A 7 -11.18 18.85 -12.10
C ALA A 7 -10.68 17.51 -12.63
N LEU A 8 -9.58 17.01 -12.06
CA LEU A 8 -9.04 15.69 -12.40
C LEU A 8 -10.06 14.60 -12.07
N THR A 9 -10.16 13.63 -12.94
CA THR A 9 -10.90 12.39 -12.72
C THR A 9 -9.94 11.21 -12.77
N GLU A 10 -10.34 10.06 -12.31
CA GLU A 10 -9.49 8.85 -12.35
C GLU A 10 -9.00 8.52 -13.77
N GLU A 11 -9.78 8.85 -14.81
CA GLU A 11 -9.43 8.63 -16.21
C GLU A 11 -8.44 9.65 -16.75
N THR A 12 -8.49 10.91 -16.26
CA THR A 12 -7.67 12.02 -16.74
C THR A 12 -6.47 12.34 -15.85
N ASP A 13 -6.40 11.70 -14.69
CA ASP A 13 -5.31 11.88 -13.73
C ASP A 13 -4.03 11.19 -14.22
N PRO A 14 -2.94 11.96 -14.48
CA PRO A 14 -1.69 11.39 -14.98
C PRO A 14 -1.00 10.44 -13.99
N LEU A 15 -1.35 10.48 -12.70
CA LEU A 15 -0.83 9.56 -11.68
C LEU A 15 -1.62 8.25 -11.59
N CYS A 16 -2.80 8.18 -12.19
CA CYS A 16 -3.61 6.97 -12.25
C CYS A 16 -3.29 6.13 -13.50
N LEU A 17 -3.62 4.85 -13.44
CA LEU A 17 -3.52 3.94 -14.58
C LEU A 17 -4.91 3.57 -15.09
N PRO A 18 -5.24 3.91 -16.35
CA PRO A 18 -6.45 3.38 -16.97
C PRO A 18 -6.44 1.84 -16.97
N PRO A 19 -7.61 1.17 -16.83
CA PRO A 19 -7.70 -0.28 -16.72
C PRO A 19 -7.00 -1.06 -17.84
N THR A 20 -7.03 -0.53 -19.06
CA THR A 20 -6.35 -1.12 -20.23
C THR A 20 -4.82 -0.99 -20.14
N ALA A 21 -4.30 0.11 -19.61
CA ALA A 21 -2.87 0.30 -19.39
C ALA A 21 -2.39 -0.61 -18.26
N ALA A 22 -3.14 -0.71 -17.16
CA ALA A 22 -2.85 -1.62 -16.06
C ALA A 22 -2.78 -3.08 -16.52
N ALA A 23 -3.72 -3.54 -17.35
CA ALA A 23 -3.71 -4.89 -17.89
C ALA A 23 -2.48 -5.16 -18.78
N ARG A 24 -2.05 -4.19 -19.59
CA ARG A 24 -0.83 -4.33 -20.41
C ARG A 24 0.42 -4.47 -19.55
N LEU A 25 0.54 -3.67 -18.49
CA LEU A 25 1.68 -3.74 -17.57
C LEU A 25 1.78 -5.10 -16.87
N LEU A 26 0.65 -5.76 -16.65
CA LEU A 26 0.57 -7.04 -15.94
C LEU A 26 0.51 -8.25 -16.88
N THR A 27 0.74 -8.08 -18.19
CA THR A 27 0.75 -9.20 -19.13
C THR A 27 1.78 -10.25 -18.68
N GLY A 28 1.33 -11.50 -18.57
CA GLY A 28 2.17 -12.61 -18.09
C GLY A 28 2.29 -12.71 -16.57
N ALA A 29 1.59 -11.89 -15.78
CA ALA A 29 1.61 -11.98 -14.33
C ALA A 29 1.25 -13.39 -13.83
N PRO A 30 2.09 -14.04 -13.02
CA PRO A 30 1.85 -15.42 -12.58
C PRO A 30 0.88 -15.53 -11.42
N TRP A 31 0.65 -14.41 -10.71
CA TRP A 31 -0.08 -14.40 -9.43
C TRP A 31 -1.53 -14.80 -9.57
N ARG A 32 -1.97 -15.69 -8.68
CA ARG A 32 -3.32 -16.25 -8.60
C ARG A 32 -4.03 -15.96 -7.29
N ARG A 33 -3.28 -15.60 -6.26
CA ARG A 33 -3.79 -15.39 -4.89
C ARG A 33 -3.14 -14.15 -4.30
N PHE A 34 -3.84 -13.02 -4.40
CA PHE A 34 -3.37 -11.75 -3.85
C PHE A 34 -3.90 -11.56 -2.43
N GLY A 35 -2.99 -11.43 -1.47
CA GLY A 35 -3.27 -11.12 -0.08
C GLY A 35 -2.88 -9.70 0.31
N VAL A 36 -3.61 -9.10 1.23
CA VAL A 36 -3.28 -7.82 1.87
C VAL A 36 -3.53 -7.95 3.37
N ILE A 37 -2.51 -7.64 4.19
CA ILE A 37 -2.63 -7.58 5.66
C ILE A 37 -2.09 -6.26 6.18
N GLY A 38 -2.55 -5.85 7.35
CA GLY A 38 -2.07 -4.66 8.04
C GLY A 38 -3.17 -3.87 8.72
N ASP A 39 -3.04 -2.55 8.64
CA ASP A 39 -3.88 -1.59 9.34
C ASP A 39 -5.00 -0.99 8.43
N SER A 40 -5.47 0.22 8.77
CA SER A 40 -6.47 0.94 7.99
C SER A 40 -6.01 1.31 6.58
N LEU A 41 -4.70 1.48 6.36
CA LEU A 41 -4.15 1.72 5.03
C LEU A 41 -4.22 0.44 4.18
N ALA A 42 -4.00 -0.73 4.80
CA ALA A 42 -4.25 -2.03 4.17
C ALA A 42 -5.74 -2.22 3.84
N ALA A 43 -6.62 -1.91 4.78
CA ALA A 43 -8.07 -1.98 4.57
C ALA A 43 -8.55 -1.08 3.42
N GLY A 44 -7.81 -0.02 3.12
CA GLY A 44 -8.20 0.99 2.13
C GLY A 44 -9.29 1.93 2.63
N THR A 45 -9.25 2.25 3.93
CA THR A 45 -10.14 3.23 4.56
C THR A 45 -9.92 4.61 3.97
N GLY A 46 -11.00 5.36 3.74
CA GLY A 46 -10.92 6.76 3.31
C GLY A 46 -12.20 7.31 2.70
N ASP A 47 -12.21 8.62 2.48
CA ASP A 47 -13.35 9.37 1.98
C ASP A 47 -13.50 9.28 0.45
N PRO A 48 -14.72 9.42 -0.09
CA PRO A 48 -14.94 9.59 -1.52
C PRO A 48 -14.22 10.82 -2.09
N SER A 49 -13.85 10.77 -3.36
CA SER A 49 -13.35 11.93 -4.11
C SER A 49 -14.15 12.08 -5.41
N PRO A 50 -14.61 13.30 -5.76
CA PRO A 50 -15.32 13.53 -7.02
C PRO A 50 -14.49 13.05 -8.22
N GLY A 51 -15.11 12.31 -9.13
CA GLY A 51 -14.46 11.79 -10.33
C GLY A 51 -13.61 10.52 -10.14
N TYR A 52 -13.55 9.96 -8.92
CA TYR A 52 -12.85 8.71 -8.63
C TYR A 52 -13.81 7.67 -8.06
N ALA A 53 -13.64 6.42 -8.43
CA ALA A 53 -14.43 5.33 -7.86
C ALA A 53 -14.11 5.19 -6.36
N THR A 54 -15.13 4.96 -5.53
CA THR A 54 -14.94 4.70 -4.10
C THR A 54 -14.53 3.23 -3.89
N LEU A 55 -13.28 2.93 -4.25
CA LEU A 55 -12.70 1.60 -4.16
C LEU A 55 -11.35 1.65 -3.42
N PRO A 56 -11.08 0.71 -2.49
CA PRO A 56 -9.76 0.53 -1.90
C PRO A 56 -8.68 0.25 -2.96
N TRP A 57 -7.45 0.73 -2.71
CA TRP A 57 -6.33 0.49 -3.61
C TRP A 57 -6.08 -1.00 -3.86
N GLY A 58 -6.18 -1.85 -2.83
CA GLY A 58 -6.00 -3.29 -2.96
C GLY A 58 -7.05 -3.96 -3.86
N THR A 59 -8.31 -3.48 -3.81
CA THR A 59 -9.38 -3.92 -4.72
C THR A 59 -9.06 -3.54 -6.16
N ARG A 60 -8.56 -2.30 -6.40
CA ARG A 60 -8.15 -1.84 -7.73
C ARG A 60 -7.02 -2.69 -8.31
N VAL A 61 -6.03 -3.03 -7.48
CA VAL A 61 -4.93 -3.95 -7.87
C VAL A 61 -5.48 -5.34 -8.20
N ALA A 62 -6.37 -5.88 -7.37
CA ALA A 62 -6.99 -7.17 -7.63
C ALA A 62 -7.81 -7.19 -8.93
N ASP A 63 -8.54 -6.12 -9.22
CA ASP A 63 -9.33 -5.99 -10.45
C ASP A 63 -8.44 -5.88 -11.70
N ALA A 64 -7.30 -5.17 -11.60
CA ALA A 64 -6.30 -5.14 -12.66
C ALA A 64 -5.69 -6.53 -12.91
N LEU A 65 -5.33 -7.25 -11.85
CA LEU A 65 -4.82 -8.63 -11.93
C LEU A 65 -5.86 -9.60 -12.50
N ARG A 66 -7.14 -9.46 -12.17
CA ARG A 66 -8.23 -10.29 -12.74
C ARG A 66 -8.41 -10.11 -14.23
N ARG A 67 -8.03 -8.97 -14.81
CA ARG A 67 -8.08 -8.77 -16.26
C ARG A 67 -7.10 -9.67 -17.02
N VAL A 68 -5.99 -10.04 -16.40
CA VAL A 68 -4.99 -10.94 -16.98
C VAL A 68 -5.11 -12.37 -16.42
N ASN A 69 -5.65 -12.52 -15.23
CA ASN A 69 -5.90 -13.78 -14.53
C ASN A 69 -7.32 -13.82 -13.96
N PRO A 70 -8.36 -14.15 -14.75
CA PRO A 70 -9.77 -14.07 -14.33
C PRO A 70 -10.09 -14.88 -13.06
N GLY A 71 -9.32 -15.94 -12.77
CA GLY A 71 -9.47 -16.78 -11.59
C GLY A 71 -8.73 -16.27 -10.34
N LEU A 72 -8.18 -15.04 -10.33
CA LEU A 72 -7.46 -14.52 -9.17
C LEU A 72 -8.36 -14.44 -7.94
N ALA A 73 -7.93 -15.12 -6.87
CA ALA A 73 -8.50 -14.97 -5.54
C ALA A 73 -7.87 -13.75 -4.83
N TYR A 74 -8.68 -12.95 -4.17
CA TYR A 74 -8.24 -11.78 -3.41
C TYR A 74 -8.75 -11.86 -1.98
N ARG A 75 -7.87 -11.61 -1.02
CA ARG A 75 -8.20 -11.51 0.41
C ARG A 75 -7.50 -10.30 1.01
N ASN A 76 -8.28 -9.46 1.69
CA ASN A 76 -7.77 -8.35 2.50
C ASN A 76 -8.28 -8.53 3.94
N THR A 77 -7.37 -8.54 4.91
CA THR A 77 -7.68 -8.66 6.34
C THR A 77 -7.26 -7.42 7.12
N GLY A 78 -6.91 -6.34 6.43
CA GLY A 78 -6.54 -5.07 7.06
C GLY A 78 -7.58 -4.62 8.08
N THR A 79 -7.13 -4.23 9.27
CA THR A 79 -7.97 -3.85 10.40
C THR A 79 -7.63 -2.44 10.87
N ILE A 80 -8.66 -1.57 10.95
CA ILE A 80 -8.47 -0.18 11.38
C ILE A 80 -7.82 -0.13 12.77
N GLY A 81 -6.73 0.64 12.87
CA GLY A 81 -6.00 0.85 14.12
C GLY A 81 -5.02 -0.27 14.50
N ALA A 82 -4.91 -1.34 13.70
CA ALA A 82 -4.03 -2.45 14.02
C ALA A 82 -2.56 -2.02 14.08
N THR A 83 -1.87 -2.41 15.15
CA THR A 83 -0.43 -2.37 15.28
C THR A 83 0.23 -3.58 14.58
N ILE A 84 1.55 -3.57 14.47
CA ILE A 84 2.30 -4.71 13.90
C ILE A 84 2.05 -5.98 14.72
N GLU A 85 2.06 -5.90 16.04
CA GLU A 85 1.80 -7.06 16.92
C GLU A 85 0.38 -7.60 16.75
N GLN A 86 -0.62 -6.74 16.61
CA GLN A 86 -1.98 -7.17 16.32
C GLN A 86 -2.09 -7.80 14.92
N THR A 87 -1.42 -7.25 13.92
CA THR A 87 -1.34 -7.84 12.58
C THR A 87 -0.74 -9.26 12.64
N LEU A 88 0.34 -9.44 13.40
CA LEU A 88 0.96 -10.75 13.62
C LEU A 88 -0.01 -11.73 14.30
N ALA A 89 -0.66 -11.29 15.38
CA ALA A 89 -1.48 -12.15 16.21
C ALA A 89 -2.81 -12.54 15.56
N GLU A 90 -3.43 -11.62 14.81
CA GLU A 90 -4.83 -11.74 14.40
C GLU A 90 -5.01 -12.00 12.90
N GLN A 91 -4.01 -11.63 12.07
CA GLN A 91 -4.16 -11.69 10.61
C GLN A 91 -3.21 -12.69 9.94
N ALA A 92 -1.97 -12.86 10.47
CA ALA A 92 -0.91 -13.57 9.76
C ALA A 92 -1.27 -15.04 9.52
N GLU A 93 -1.72 -15.79 10.51
CA GLU A 93 -2.07 -17.20 10.35
C GLU A 93 -3.17 -17.43 9.29
N GLY A 94 -4.26 -16.67 9.38
CA GLY A 94 -5.37 -16.76 8.43
C GLY A 94 -4.96 -16.35 7.01
N MET A 95 -4.06 -15.39 6.86
CA MET A 95 -3.53 -15.00 5.56
C MET A 95 -2.59 -16.06 4.99
N LEU A 96 -1.70 -16.63 5.78
CA LEU A 96 -0.81 -17.71 5.33
C LEU A 96 -1.61 -18.97 4.95
N SER A 97 -2.67 -19.30 5.69
CA SER A 97 -3.60 -20.38 5.34
C SER A 97 -4.36 -20.11 4.04
N PHE A 98 -4.57 -18.84 3.66
CA PHE A 98 -5.09 -18.48 2.34
C PHE A 98 -4.09 -18.85 1.23
N GLY A 99 -2.79 -18.96 1.52
CA GLY A 99 -1.71 -19.35 0.60
C GLY A 99 -1.51 -18.31 -0.51
N PRO A 100 -1.24 -17.02 -0.20
CA PRO A 100 -0.98 -16.02 -1.21
C PRO A 100 0.30 -16.34 -1.99
N ASP A 101 0.32 -16.01 -3.28
CA ASP A 101 1.54 -15.96 -4.11
C ASP A 101 2.00 -14.50 -4.35
N LEU A 102 1.16 -13.54 -4.01
CA LEU A 102 1.46 -12.12 -3.90
C LEU A 102 0.89 -11.61 -2.56
N LEU A 103 1.71 -11.03 -1.69
CA LEU A 103 1.28 -10.57 -0.37
C LEU A 103 1.77 -9.15 -0.10
N HIS A 104 0.83 -8.23 0.12
CA HIS A 104 1.12 -6.87 0.54
C HIS A 104 1.05 -6.72 2.06
N LEU A 105 2.12 -6.14 2.62
CA LEU A 105 2.27 -5.86 4.06
C LEU A 105 2.19 -4.34 4.26
N SER A 106 1.16 -3.85 4.97
CA SER A 106 0.94 -2.43 5.23
C SER A 106 0.61 -2.21 6.70
N CYS A 107 1.63 -2.02 7.53
CA CYS A 107 1.48 -1.80 8.97
C CYS A 107 2.63 -1.00 9.55
N GLY A 108 2.46 -0.52 10.78
CA GLY A 108 3.46 0.23 11.53
C GLY A 108 3.09 1.69 11.75
N ALA A 109 2.15 2.25 10.99
CA ALA A 109 1.70 3.62 11.19
C ALA A 109 1.10 3.83 12.58
N ASN A 110 0.30 2.88 13.07
CA ASN A 110 -0.34 2.95 14.39
C ASN A 110 0.65 2.81 15.55
N ASP A 111 1.79 2.17 15.33
CA ASP A 111 2.85 2.05 16.34
C ASP A 111 3.53 3.39 16.65
N LEU A 112 3.36 4.39 15.75
CA LEU A 112 3.88 5.75 15.91
C LEU A 112 3.01 6.65 16.84
N TRP A 113 1.77 6.24 17.14
CA TRP A 113 0.79 7.02 17.91
C TRP A 113 1.01 6.93 19.43
N ARG A 114 2.24 6.74 19.85
CA ARG A 114 2.65 6.75 21.25
C ARG A 114 3.42 8.02 21.56
N ARG A 115 3.42 8.46 22.82
CA ARG A 115 4.23 9.60 23.25
C ARG A 115 5.69 9.40 22.86
N GLU A 116 6.21 8.21 23.08
CA GLU A 116 7.57 7.78 22.74
C GLU A 116 7.48 6.43 22.04
N PRO A 117 7.50 6.37 20.69
CA PRO A 117 7.51 5.11 19.96
C PRO A 117 8.82 4.34 20.21
N ASP A 118 8.71 3.07 20.56
CA ASP A 118 9.86 2.17 20.65
C ASP A 118 10.22 1.64 19.25
N PHE A 119 11.11 2.32 18.58
CA PHE A 119 11.52 1.96 17.22
C PHE A 119 12.30 0.63 17.15
N ALA A 120 12.96 0.21 18.22
CA ALA A 120 13.62 -1.09 18.26
C ALA A 120 12.57 -2.22 18.29
N ALA A 121 11.53 -2.07 19.11
CA ALA A 121 10.41 -3.01 19.14
C ALA A 121 9.63 -3.03 17.82
N ILE A 122 9.42 -1.87 17.19
CA ILE A 122 8.79 -1.74 15.86
C ILE A 122 9.60 -2.52 14.82
N GLU A 123 10.91 -2.32 14.79
CA GLU A 123 11.81 -2.99 13.86
C GLU A 123 11.81 -4.51 14.05
N ASP A 124 11.88 -4.98 15.29
CA ASP A 124 11.85 -6.42 15.61
C ASP A 124 10.51 -7.05 15.21
N SER A 125 9.40 -6.38 15.47
CA SER A 125 8.06 -6.88 15.12
C SER A 125 7.87 -6.91 13.60
N LEU A 126 8.35 -5.89 12.86
CA LEU A 126 8.35 -5.90 11.39
C LEU A 126 9.20 -7.04 10.85
N ARG A 127 10.42 -7.28 11.38
CA ARG A 127 11.25 -8.42 10.97
C ARG A 127 10.55 -9.76 11.19
N ARG A 128 9.86 -9.93 12.31
CA ARG A 128 9.09 -11.15 12.59
C ARG A 128 7.99 -11.33 11.56
N LEU A 129 7.22 -10.28 11.27
CA LEU A 129 6.13 -10.32 10.29
C LEU A 129 6.63 -10.64 8.89
N TYR A 130 7.69 -9.97 8.43
CA TYR A 130 8.23 -10.18 7.09
C TYR A 130 8.89 -11.56 6.93
N ARG A 131 9.60 -12.07 7.95
CA ARG A 131 10.13 -13.44 7.92
C ARG A 131 9.02 -14.48 7.84
N LEU A 132 7.96 -14.29 8.63
CA LEU A 132 6.80 -15.18 8.62
C LEU A 132 6.14 -15.16 7.22
N ALA A 133 5.92 -13.98 6.66
CA ALA A 133 5.36 -13.82 5.33
C ALA A 133 6.24 -14.43 4.23
N ALA A 134 7.57 -14.22 4.29
CA ALA A 134 8.52 -14.78 3.33
C ALA A 134 8.52 -16.31 3.34
N GLY A 135 8.25 -16.94 4.47
CA GLY A 135 8.10 -18.39 4.60
C GLY A 135 6.96 -18.98 3.76
N SER A 136 6.02 -18.19 3.29
CA SER A 136 4.95 -18.63 2.37
C SER A 136 5.42 -18.82 0.92
N GLY A 137 6.56 -18.27 0.54
CA GLY A 137 7.04 -18.24 -0.85
C GLY A 137 6.37 -17.18 -1.73
N ALA A 138 5.50 -16.34 -1.17
CA ALA A 138 4.85 -15.23 -1.89
C ALA A 138 5.87 -14.15 -2.28
N LEU A 139 5.64 -13.48 -3.41
CA LEU A 139 6.26 -12.17 -3.65
C LEU A 139 5.71 -11.19 -2.61
N LEU A 140 6.61 -10.67 -1.76
CA LEU A 140 6.24 -9.66 -0.78
C LEU A 140 6.32 -8.27 -1.39
N ILE A 141 5.35 -7.43 -1.08
CA ILE A 141 5.32 -6.03 -1.48
C ILE A 141 4.86 -5.16 -0.31
N THR A 142 5.39 -3.97 -0.21
CA THR A 142 5.01 -2.97 0.78
C THR A 142 5.11 -1.57 0.17
N PHE A 143 4.61 -0.56 0.87
CA PHE A 143 4.87 0.83 0.55
C PHE A 143 5.42 1.59 1.76
N THR A 144 6.18 2.65 1.51
CA THR A 144 6.54 3.64 2.53
C THR A 144 5.43 4.68 2.66
N LEU A 145 5.31 5.30 3.83
CA LEU A 145 4.41 6.43 4.02
C LEU A 145 4.97 7.68 3.33
N GLY A 146 4.09 8.48 2.73
CA GLY A 146 4.45 9.75 2.09
C GLY A 146 4.67 10.89 3.10
N LYS A 147 5.21 12.01 2.62
CA LYS A 147 5.44 13.24 3.42
C LYS A 147 4.15 13.96 3.82
N ALA A 148 3.02 13.64 3.16
CA ALA A 148 1.73 14.29 3.43
C ALA A 148 1.14 13.94 4.81
N PHE A 149 1.64 12.87 5.45
CA PHE A 149 1.21 12.50 6.79
C PHE A 149 1.84 13.44 7.83
N ASP A 150 1.04 14.38 8.29
CA ASP A 150 1.41 15.38 9.31
C ASP A 150 0.30 15.43 10.36
N ILE A 151 0.64 15.05 11.58
CA ILE A 151 -0.30 14.92 12.69
C ILE A 151 -0.02 15.99 13.72
N ALA A 152 -0.90 16.98 13.81
CA ALA A 152 -0.74 18.14 14.68
C ALA A 152 -0.50 17.80 16.17
N THR A 153 -1.06 16.67 16.64
CA THR A 153 -0.86 16.19 18.03
C THR A 153 0.59 15.80 18.32
N PHE A 154 1.34 15.42 17.27
CA PHE A 154 2.75 15.02 17.38
C PHE A 154 3.58 15.85 16.40
N PRO A 155 4.15 17.01 16.82
CA PRO A 155 4.93 17.87 15.93
C PRO A 155 6.14 17.20 15.28
N ASP A 156 6.63 16.12 15.88
CA ASP A 156 7.72 15.28 15.36
C ASP A 156 7.23 14.12 14.46
N PHE A 157 5.92 14.06 14.14
CA PHE A 157 5.36 12.94 13.35
C PHE A 157 6.05 12.72 12.00
N PRO A 158 6.41 13.76 11.23
CA PRO A 158 7.16 13.56 9.99
C PRO A 158 8.53 12.89 10.21
N ALA A 159 9.20 13.16 11.32
CA ALA A 159 10.46 12.49 11.66
C ALA A 159 10.23 11.02 12.05
N ARG A 160 9.13 10.74 12.76
CA ARG A 160 8.73 9.37 13.09
C ARG A 160 8.41 8.56 11.84
N VAL A 161 7.66 9.14 10.89
CA VAL A 161 7.36 8.50 9.59
C VAL A 161 8.64 8.21 8.82
N ARG A 162 9.57 9.16 8.76
CA ARG A 162 10.87 8.94 8.09
C ARG A 162 11.59 7.75 8.70
N ARG A 163 11.68 7.68 10.02
CA ARG A 163 12.35 6.58 10.72
C ARG A 163 11.65 5.24 10.49
N LEU A 164 10.32 5.19 10.52
CA LEU A 164 9.57 3.99 10.15
C LEU A 164 9.86 3.56 8.71
N ASN A 165 9.87 4.50 7.77
CA ASN A 165 10.17 4.21 6.38
C ASN A 165 11.58 3.62 6.19
N ASP A 166 12.57 4.11 6.93
CA ASP A 166 13.94 3.56 6.90
C ASP A 166 13.97 2.12 7.43
N ILE A 167 13.21 1.83 8.49
CA ILE A 167 13.03 0.48 9.01
C ILE A 167 12.33 -0.41 7.97
N ILE A 168 11.24 0.07 7.36
CA ILE A 168 10.52 -0.68 6.31
C ILE A 168 11.46 -1.03 5.16
N ARG A 169 12.24 -0.07 4.65
CA ARG A 169 13.20 -0.33 3.55
C ARG A 169 14.24 -1.38 3.94
N THR A 170 14.78 -1.28 5.16
CA THR A 170 15.79 -2.22 5.68
C THR A 170 15.21 -3.63 5.78
N VAL A 171 14.07 -3.78 6.45
CA VAL A 171 13.43 -5.09 6.66
C VAL A 171 12.92 -5.70 5.34
N ALA A 172 12.38 -4.87 4.45
CA ALA A 172 11.97 -5.30 3.11
C ALA A 172 13.16 -5.83 2.30
N ALA A 173 14.30 -5.14 2.33
CA ALA A 173 15.51 -5.59 1.64
C ALA A 173 16.02 -6.94 2.17
N GLU A 174 16.00 -7.17 3.50
CA GLU A 174 16.38 -8.44 4.12
C GLU A 174 15.56 -9.63 3.58
N GLN A 175 14.29 -9.40 3.22
CA GLN A 175 13.37 -10.43 2.74
C GLN A 175 13.09 -10.32 1.22
N ARG A 176 13.86 -9.50 0.49
CA ARG A 176 13.68 -9.25 -0.95
C ARG A 176 12.26 -8.80 -1.33
N ALA A 177 11.60 -8.11 -0.41
CA ALA A 177 10.28 -7.54 -0.66
C ALA A 177 10.38 -6.33 -1.59
N LEU A 178 9.41 -6.17 -2.47
CA LEU A 178 9.28 -5.02 -3.36
C LEU A 178 8.77 -3.82 -2.55
N VAL A 179 9.47 -2.70 -2.62
CA VAL A 179 9.07 -1.46 -1.95
C VAL A 179 8.54 -0.45 -2.95
N VAL A 180 7.31 -0.01 -2.75
CA VAL A 180 6.72 1.16 -3.41
C VAL A 180 7.07 2.37 -2.56
N ASP A 181 8.08 3.14 -2.98
CA ASP A 181 8.55 4.27 -2.17
C ASP A 181 7.74 5.53 -2.44
N MET A 182 6.90 5.89 -1.48
CA MET A 182 6.00 7.04 -1.55
C MET A 182 6.54 8.28 -0.85
N TRP A 183 7.72 8.21 -0.20
CA TRP A 183 8.23 9.31 0.61
C TRP A 183 8.37 10.63 -0.17
N ASP A 184 9.02 10.59 -1.33
CA ASP A 184 9.25 11.75 -2.19
C ASP A 184 8.30 11.80 -3.41
N HIS A 185 7.26 10.96 -3.44
CA HIS A 185 6.33 10.91 -4.55
C HIS A 185 5.57 12.24 -4.71
N GLU A 186 5.39 12.68 -5.96
CA GLU A 186 4.75 13.96 -6.29
C GLU A 186 3.30 14.08 -5.77
N VAL A 187 2.60 12.98 -5.56
CA VAL A 187 1.24 12.96 -4.99
C VAL A 187 1.16 13.60 -3.61
N ASN A 188 2.27 13.65 -2.87
CA ASN A 188 2.31 14.27 -1.53
C ASN A 188 1.99 15.78 -1.54
N THR A 189 2.09 16.44 -2.68
CA THR A 189 1.73 17.86 -2.83
C THR A 189 0.24 18.07 -3.12
N ARG A 190 -0.51 17.00 -3.31
CA ARG A 190 -1.91 17.03 -3.72
C ARG A 190 -2.83 17.26 -2.52
N PRO A 191 -3.63 18.34 -2.47
CA PRO A 191 -4.56 18.59 -1.35
C PRO A 191 -5.59 17.47 -1.16
N SER A 192 -5.98 16.80 -2.27
CA SER A 192 -6.97 15.73 -2.27
C SER A 192 -6.40 14.33 -2.00
N LEU A 193 -5.12 14.21 -1.66
CA LEU A 193 -4.48 12.92 -1.37
C LEU A 193 -5.12 12.21 -0.18
N LEU A 194 -5.34 12.97 0.89
CA LEU A 194 -5.86 12.46 2.14
C LEU A 194 -7.33 12.83 2.32
N SER A 195 -8.03 11.99 3.07
CA SER A 195 -9.38 12.23 3.59
C SER A 195 -9.41 13.43 4.53
N ALA A 196 -10.61 13.84 4.96
CA ALA A 196 -10.79 14.97 5.87
C ALA A 196 -10.06 14.81 7.22
N ASP A 197 -9.86 13.56 7.64
CA ASP A 197 -9.10 13.21 8.85
C ASP A 197 -7.58 13.40 8.72
N ARG A 198 -7.06 13.61 7.50
CA ARG A 198 -5.64 13.77 7.17
C ARG A 198 -4.75 12.56 7.54
N ILE A 199 -5.37 11.43 7.72
CA ILE A 199 -4.72 10.15 8.09
C ILE A 199 -4.88 9.11 6.98
N HIS A 200 -6.06 9.01 6.40
CA HIS A 200 -6.38 8.00 5.41
C HIS A 200 -6.35 8.57 3.99
N PHE A 201 -5.99 7.74 3.02
CA PHE A 201 -6.07 8.14 1.61
C PHE A 201 -7.52 8.37 1.20
N SER A 202 -7.81 9.49 0.55
CA SER A 202 -9.08 9.67 -0.15
C SER A 202 -9.20 8.71 -1.33
N ALA A 203 -10.37 8.65 -1.99
CA ALA A 203 -10.53 7.81 -3.19
C ALA A 203 -9.53 8.16 -4.30
N SER A 204 -9.14 9.44 -4.46
CA SER A 204 -8.08 9.84 -5.39
C SER A 204 -6.70 9.32 -4.95
N GLY A 205 -6.38 9.38 -3.66
CA GLY A 205 -5.16 8.80 -3.11
C GLY A 205 -5.12 7.27 -3.28
N GLN A 206 -6.24 6.59 -3.05
CA GLN A 206 -6.37 5.14 -3.27
C GLN A 206 -6.09 4.75 -4.73
N ALA A 207 -6.55 5.55 -5.70
CA ALA A 207 -6.31 5.30 -7.11
C ALA A 207 -4.82 5.44 -7.47
N VAL A 208 -4.14 6.46 -6.95
CA VAL A 208 -2.70 6.65 -7.15
C VAL A 208 -1.90 5.52 -6.49
N MET A 209 -2.23 5.14 -5.25
CA MET A 209 -1.56 4.01 -4.58
C MET A 209 -1.68 2.72 -5.37
N ALA A 210 -2.86 2.43 -5.93
CA ALA A 210 -3.04 1.28 -6.80
C ALA A 210 -2.15 1.35 -8.04
N ALA A 211 -2.07 2.51 -8.69
CA ALA A 211 -1.23 2.72 -9.86
C ALA A 211 0.25 2.46 -9.56
N GLU A 212 0.76 2.96 -8.44
CA GLU A 212 2.16 2.76 -8.05
C GLU A 212 2.47 1.30 -7.71
N VAL A 213 1.55 0.60 -7.03
CA VAL A 213 1.69 -0.85 -6.80
C VAL A 213 1.74 -1.62 -8.13
N LEU A 214 0.87 -1.29 -9.10
CA LEU A 214 0.84 -1.93 -10.42
C LEU A 214 2.12 -1.66 -11.23
N LYS A 215 2.62 -0.43 -11.20
CA LYS A 215 3.91 -0.07 -11.82
C LYS A 215 5.06 -0.85 -11.20
N ALA A 216 5.10 -0.95 -9.87
CA ALA A 216 6.12 -1.71 -9.17
C ALA A 216 6.07 -3.21 -9.53
N LEU A 217 4.89 -3.82 -9.58
CA LEU A 217 4.72 -5.21 -10.00
C LEU A 217 5.20 -5.44 -11.44
N SER A 218 4.99 -4.48 -12.34
CA SER A 218 5.45 -4.61 -13.72
C SER A 218 6.98 -4.65 -13.85
N THR A 219 7.72 -4.04 -12.93
CA THR A 219 9.18 -4.10 -12.94
C THR A 219 9.73 -5.50 -12.63
N VAL A 220 8.99 -6.29 -11.84
CA VAL A 220 9.34 -7.69 -11.56
C VAL A 220 9.17 -8.53 -12.82
N LEU A 221 8.04 -8.36 -13.51
CA LEU A 221 7.73 -9.10 -14.74
C LEU A 221 8.74 -8.82 -15.86
N SER A 222 9.21 -7.57 -15.96
CA SER A 222 10.20 -7.19 -16.98
C SER A 222 11.57 -7.81 -16.73
N LYS A 223 11.93 -8.08 -15.47
CA LYS A 223 13.23 -8.69 -15.10
C LYS A 223 13.27 -10.20 -15.32
N GLU A 224 12.11 -10.87 -15.28
CA GLU A 224 12.01 -12.31 -15.53
C GLU A 224 12.05 -12.65 -17.03
N LEU A 225 11.86 -11.65 -17.90
CA LEU A 225 11.88 -11.80 -19.37
C LEU A 225 13.24 -11.43 -19.99
N SER A 226 14.19 -10.94 -19.22
CA SER A 226 15.53 -10.53 -19.65
C SER A 226 16.60 -11.49 -19.14
#